data_8b558be5f7b9c4208d6f02060df95b1c
#
_entry.id   8b558be5f7b9c4208d6f02060df95b1c
#
_cell.length_a   1.000
_cell.length_b   1.000
_cell.length_c   1.000
_cell.angle_alpha   90.00
_cell.angle_beta   90.00
_cell.angle_gamma   90.00
#
_symmetry.space_group_name_H-M   'P 1'
#
loop_
_entity.id
_entity.type
_entity.pdbx_description
1 polymer ?
#
loop_
_entity_poly.entity_id
_entity_poly.type
_entity_poly.pdbx_seq_one_letter_code
_entity_poly.pdbx_strand_id
1 'polypeptide(L)'
;MTWFAFFLTFVCWFNFAPFATTIGKQLNLTPEQIKTLGICNLALTIPARIIIGMLLDRFGPRITYSLLLIFASVPCLATALSQNFEHLVISRLLMGIVGAGFVVGIRMVSEWFPPKEIGIAQGIYGGWGNFGAFGAEFTLPTIAVAASFMNGGASNWRFAIALTGIIAAIYGLIYYNSVQDTPVGKVYKRPKKNGALEVTSVKSFWALIISNFGLIFALGLLAWRLAQKNIHFLTQSQMYLVWLLLAGLFAYQTYKAYQVNKELLIGKKTYPPSERYQFRQVALLEFTYVTNFGSELAVVSMLPAFFEKTFGLEHVVAGMIAAAYPFLNLISRPSGGLISDKFGSRKWTMTIISGGIAVGYLMAHFINSSWPIPLAIAVTMFAAYFAQAGCGATYSIAPLIKKEATGQIAGNVGAYGNFGGVVYLTIFSLTDASTLFSTMGIAAMICAFMCGFFLKEPKDSFAGAYEGELAETPTKRSTIFTEE
;
A
#
# COMPACT_ATOMS: atom_id res chain seq x y z
N MET A 1 10.83 -10.20 12.28
CA MET A 1 11.71 -9.23 11.59
C MET A 1 11.02 -8.52 10.43
N THR A 2 10.31 -9.21 9.54
CA THR A 2 9.70 -8.61 8.32
C THR A 2 8.61 -7.57 8.63
N TRP A 3 7.74 -7.78 9.61
CA TRP A 3 6.76 -6.77 10.02
C TRP A 3 7.44 -5.50 10.58
N PHE A 4 8.56 -5.65 11.29
CA PHE A 4 9.30 -4.52 11.83
C PHE A 4 10.05 -3.74 10.71
N ALA A 5 10.54 -4.44 9.68
CA ALA A 5 11.04 -3.79 8.47
C ALA A 5 9.96 -2.90 7.84
N PHE A 6 8.71 -3.41 7.78
CA PHE A 6 7.58 -2.64 7.27
C PHE A 6 7.20 -1.48 8.21
N PHE A 7 7.21 -1.69 9.51
CA PHE A 7 7.04 -0.62 10.50
C PHE A 7 8.05 0.52 10.27
N LEU A 8 9.34 0.21 10.12
CA LEU A 8 10.37 1.22 9.87
C LEU A 8 10.18 1.95 8.53
N THR A 9 9.79 1.25 7.46
CA THR A 9 9.48 1.91 6.19
C THR A 9 8.30 2.87 6.33
N PHE A 10 7.30 2.55 7.16
CA PHE A 10 6.16 3.42 7.44
C PHE A 10 6.55 4.60 8.34
N VAL A 11 7.40 4.40 9.33
CA VAL A 11 7.97 5.51 10.11
C VAL A 11 8.69 6.51 9.18
N CYS A 12 9.53 6.02 8.26
CA CYS A 12 10.20 6.87 7.27
C CYS A 12 9.20 7.56 6.33
N TRP A 13 8.21 6.84 5.83
CA TRP A 13 7.24 7.34 4.86
C TRP A 13 6.37 8.46 5.43
N PHE A 14 6.00 8.36 6.72
CA PHE A 14 5.15 9.34 7.41
C PHE A 14 5.90 10.31 8.32
N ASN A 15 7.24 10.33 8.33
CA ASN A 15 8.05 11.16 9.20
C ASN A 15 7.90 12.70 9.01
N PHE A 16 7.29 13.13 7.92
CA PHE A 16 6.99 14.54 7.63
C PHE A 16 5.73 15.02 8.36
N ALA A 17 4.71 14.17 8.49
CA ALA A 17 3.38 14.53 8.97
C ALA A 17 3.40 15.28 10.33
N PRO A 18 4.11 14.79 11.37
CA PRO A 18 4.13 15.45 12.68
C PRO A 18 4.82 16.82 12.66
N PHE A 19 5.59 17.14 11.61
CA PHE A 19 6.33 18.41 11.49
C PHE A 19 5.79 19.33 10.40
N ALA A 20 4.70 18.94 9.71
CA ALA A 20 4.18 19.68 8.56
C ALA A 20 3.95 21.17 8.86
N THR A 21 3.36 21.49 10.01
CA THR A 21 3.12 22.87 10.46
C THR A 21 4.43 23.61 10.77
N THR A 22 5.36 22.95 11.48
CA THR A 22 6.67 23.53 11.84
C THR A 22 7.50 23.83 10.59
N ILE A 23 7.56 22.85 9.66
CA ILE A 23 8.27 23.00 8.39
C ILE A 23 7.62 24.09 7.55
N GLY A 24 6.28 24.11 7.49
CA GLY A 24 5.52 25.14 6.79
C GLY A 24 5.85 26.56 7.26
N LYS A 25 5.91 26.76 8.57
CA LYS A 25 6.29 28.05 9.18
C LYS A 25 7.75 28.42 8.91
N GLN A 26 8.69 27.47 9.07
CA GLN A 26 10.13 27.75 8.89
C GLN A 26 10.51 28.00 7.43
N LEU A 27 9.83 27.38 6.47
CA LEU A 27 10.13 27.53 5.05
C LEU A 27 9.11 28.41 4.31
N ASN A 28 8.22 29.10 5.05
CA ASN A 28 7.19 30.01 4.53
C ASN A 28 6.31 29.35 3.45
N LEU A 29 5.86 28.10 3.69
CA LEU A 29 5.04 27.36 2.76
C LEU A 29 3.55 27.69 2.92
N THR A 30 2.83 27.75 1.81
CA THR A 30 1.37 27.89 1.83
C THR A 30 0.69 26.57 2.26
N PRO A 31 -0.55 26.62 2.80
CA PRO A 31 -1.31 25.42 3.14
C PRO A 31 -1.48 24.46 1.94
N GLU A 32 -1.65 25.00 0.73
CA GLU A 32 -1.76 24.24 -0.52
C GLU A 32 -0.46 23.51 -0.86
N GLN A 33 0.68 24.16 -0.66
CA GLN A 33 2.00 23.53 -0.84
C GLN A 33 2.20 22.38 0.15
N ILE A 34 1.83 22.53 1.42
CA ILE A 34 1.92 21.48 2.43
C ILE A 34 1.04 20.26 2.04
N LYS A 35 -0.22 20.51 1.61
CA LYS A 35 -1.11 19.43 1.13
C LYS A 35 -0.51 18.72 -0.09
N THR A 36 0.10 19.47 -1.00
CA THR A 36 0.73 18.93 -2.21
C THR A 36 1.93 18.03 -1.87
N LEU A 37 2.71 18.33 -0.85
CA LEU A 37 3.80 17.45 -0.36
C LEU A 37 3.27 16.09 0.09
N GLY A 38 2.08 16.04 0.70
CA GLY A 38 1.40 14.78 1.03
C GLY A 38 1.05 13.95 -0.20
N ILE A 39 0.56 14.59 -1.28
CA ILE A 39 0.27 13.90 -2.56
C ILE A 39 1.57 13.40 -3.20
N CYS A 40 2.64 14.21 -3.21
CA CYS A 40 3.95 13.81 -3.73
C CYS A 40 4.49 12.56 -3.00
N ASN A 41 4.28 12.47 -1.70
CA ASN A 41 4.69 11.32 -0.89
C ASN A 41 4.01 10.01 -1.30
N LEU A 42 2.80 10.07 -1.86
CA LEU A 42 2.04 8.89 -2.29
C LEU A 42 2.28 8.53 -3.77
N ALA A 43 2.58 9.50 -4.59
CA ALA A 43 2.51 9.36 -6.03
C ALA A 43 3.52 8.37 -6.61
N LEU A 44 4.80 8.49 -6.29
CA LEU A 44 5.81 7.54 -6.77
C LEU A 44 5.72 6.16 -6.12
N THR A 45 4.92 5.99 -5.07
CA THR A 45 4.60 4.66 -4.54
C THR A 45 3.84 3.82 -5.57
N ILE A 46 3.06 4.44 -6.46
CA ILE A 46 2.31 3.75 -7.52
C ILE A 46 3.27 2.96 -8.43
N PRO A 47 4.18 3.57 -9.18
CA PRO A 47 5.12 2.83 -10.03
C PRO A 47 6.13 2.02 -9.20
N ALA A 48 6.51 2.50 -8.03
CA ALA A 48 7.47 1.81 -7.17
C ALA A 48 6.97 0.43 -6.72
N ARG A 49 5.69 0.28 -6.36
CA ARG A 49 5.11 -1.03 -5.98
C ARG A 49 5.19 -2.05 -7.11
N ILE A 50 4.99 -1.62 -8.35
CA ILE A 50 5.11 -2.49 -9.52
C ILE A 50 6.57 -2.89 -9.75
N ILE A 51 7.48 -1.92 -9.76
CA ILE A 51 8.91 -2.14 -9.97
C ILE A 51 9.49 -3.02 -8.86
N ILE A 52 9.22 -2.70 -7.60
CA ILE A 52 9.65 -3.49 -6.45
C ILE A 52 9.05 -4.90 -6.49
N GLY A 53 7.79 -5.06 -6.92
CA GLY A 53 7.17 -6.36 -7.12
C GLY A 53 7.90 -7.23 -8.14
N MET A 54 8.35 -6.64 -9.26
CA MET A 54 9.16 -7.34 -10.27
C MET A 54 10.57 -7.67 -9.76
N LEU A 55 11.22 -6.73 -9.05
CA LEU A 55 12.54 -6.95 -8.45
C LEU A 55 12.49 -8.04 -7.38
N LEU A 56 11.45 -8.02 -6.57
CA LEU A 56 11.17 -9.00 -5.53
C LEU A 56 11.04 -10.41 -6.08
N ASP A 57 10.25 -10.59 -7.14
CA ASP A 57 10.07 -11.90 -7.77
C ASP A 57 11.38 -12.41 -8.39
N ARG A 58 12.27 -11.50 -8.82
CA ARG A 58 13.58 -11.85 -9.41
C ARG A 58 14.68 -12.11 -8.38
N PHE A 59 14.83 -11.24 -7.39
CA PHE A 59 15.97 -11.24 -6.46
C PHE A 59 15.64 -11.83 -5.09
N GLY A 60 14.36 -11.96 -4.76
CA GLY A 60 13.87 -12.44 -3.47
C GLY A 60 13.64 -11.32 -2.45
N PRO A 61 12.87 -11.61 -1.39
CA PRO A 61 12.49 -10.63 -0.38
C PRO A 61 13.67 -10.11 0.44
N ARG A 62 14.62 -10.96 0.80
CA ARG A 62 15.80 -10.62 1.61
C ARG A 62 16.57 -9.45 1.03
N ILE A 63 17.02 -9.59 -0.22
CA ILE A 63 17.83 -8.58 -0.91
C ILE A 63 16.99 -7.32 -1.16
N THR A 64 15.77 -7.50 -1.69
CA THR A 64 14.91 -6.38 -2.08
C THR A 64 14.55 -5.50 -0.88
N TYR A 65 14.21 -6.10 0.27
CA TYR A 65 13.87 -5.32 1.46
C TYR A 65 15.07 -4.63 2.08
N SER A 66 16.22 -5.33 2.15
CA SER A 66 17.45 -4.74 2.68
C SER A 66 17.87 -3.51 1.89
N LEU A 67 17.86 -3.60 0.56
CA LEU A 67 18.19 -2.46 -0.31
C LEU A 67 17.19 -1.32 -0.17
N LEU A 68 15.89 -1.62 -0.03
CA LEU A 68 14.87 -0.59 0.15
C LEU A 68 15.01 0.13 1.49
N LEU A 69 15.32 -0.58 2.57
CA LEU A 69 15.56 0.01 3.89
C LEU A 69 16.82 0.90 3.89
N ILE A 70 17.89 0.47 3.23
CA ILE A 70 19.10 1.28 3.06
C ILE A 70 18.78 2.52 2.22
N PHE A 71 18.05 2.35 1.11
CA PHE A 71 17.63 3.46 0.25
C PHE A 71 16.78 4.49 1.01
N ALA A 72 15.98 4.08 2.01
CA ALA A 72 15.14 5.00 2.78
C ALA A 72 15.93 6.11 3.48
N SER A 73 17.23 5.90 3.77
CA SER A 73 18.10 6.94 4.32
C SER A 73 18.27 8.12 3.37
N VAL A 74 18.30 7.89 2.06
CA VAL A 74 18.51 8.94 1.05
C VAL A 74 17.39 9.99 1.09
N PRO A 75 16.10 9.66 0.90
CA PRO A 75 15.04 10.65 0.98
C PRO A 75 14.84 11.23 2.40
N CYS A 76 15.17 10.49 3.47
CA CYS A 76 15.14 11.05 4.83
C CYS A 76 16.20 12.17 5.00
N LEU A 77 17.43 11.92 4.59
CA LEU A 77 18.50 12.92 4.62
C LEU A 77 18.18 14.09 3.68
N ALA A 78 17.70 13.82 2.46
CA ALA A 78 17.30 14.87 1.53
C ALA A 78 16.20 15.77 2.12
N THR A 79 15.21 15.19 2.83
CA THR A 79 14.19 15.99 3.54
C THR A 79 14.80 16.80 4.67
N ALA A 80 15.68 16.21 5.48
CA ALA A 80 16.34 16.90 6.60
C ALA A 80 17.20 18.08 6.13
N LEU A 81 17.79 17.99 4.94
CA LEU A 81 18.62 19.04 4.34
C LEU A 81 17.83 20.05 3.49
N SER A 82 16.51 19.86 3.34
CA SER A 82 15.68 20.75 2.50
C SER A 82 15.65 22.18 3.02
N GLN A 83 15.74 23.15 2.10
CA GLN A 83 15.75 24.59 2.39
C GLN A 83 14.57 25.34 1.76
N ASN A 84 13.87 24.73 0.81
CA ASN A 84 12.77 25.33 0.06
C ASN A 84 11.73 24.26 -0.32
N PHE A 85 10.63 24.71 -0.94
CA PHE A 85 9.54 23.85 -1.38
C PHE A 85 9.98 22.80 -2.41
N GLU A 86 10.81 23.20 -3.37
CA GLU A 86 11.27 22.33 -4.44
C GLU A 86 12.09 21.14 -3.92
N HIS A 87 13.01 21.40 -2.97
CA HIS A 87 13.77 20.34 -2.31
C HIS A 87 12.84 19.35 -1.57
N LEU A 88 11.81 19.87 -0.90
CA LEU A 88 10.81 19.03 -0.24
C LEU A 88 10.00 18.20 -1.24
N VAL A 89 9.56 18.77 -2.36
CA VAL A 89 8.84 18.03 -3.41
C VAL A 89 9.68 16.86 -3.89
N ILE A 90 10.95 17.10 -4.25
CA ILE A 90 11.84 16.05 -4.76
C ILE A 90 12.06 14.97 -3.69
N SER A 91 12.35 15.36 -2.46
CA SER A 91 12.59 14.39 -1.37
C SER A 91 11.34 13.59 -1.03
N ARG A 92 10.13 14.18 -1.07
CA ARG A 92 8.85 13.48 -0.84
C ARG A 92 8.47 12.56 -2.00
N LEU A 93 8.75 12.94 -3.23
CA LEU A 93 8.60 12.04 -4.37
C LEU A 93 9.49 10.80 -4.22
N LEU A 94 10.78 10.97 -3.89
CA LEU A 94 11.70 9.86 -3.63
C LEU A 94 11.25 9.01 -2.43
N MET A 95 10.71 9.63 -1.39
CA MET A 95 10.16 8.93 -0.22
C MET A 95 9.00 8.00 -0.61
N GLY A 96 8.21 8.35 -1.63
CA GLY A 96 7.16 7.50 -2.17
C GLY A 96 7.65 6.09 -2.55
N ILE A 97 8.91 5.95 -2.97
CA ILE A 97 9.51 4.64 -3.30
C ILE A 97 9.58 3.73 -2.06
N VAL A 98 9.83 4.30 -0.88
CA VAL A 98 9.92 3.56 0.38
C VAL A 98 8.56 2.93 0.77
N GLY A 99 7.46 3.58 0.40
CA GLY A 99 6.10 3.04 0.57
C GLY A 99 5.82 1.73 -0.17
N ALA A 100 6.70 1.32 -1.09
CA ALA A 100 6.63 0.03 -1.77
C ALA A 100 7.11 -1.15 -0.89
N GLY A 101 7.70 -0.93 0.28
CA GLY A 101 8.15 -1.97 1.21
C GLY A 101 7.06 -2.96 1.60
N PHE A 102 5.81 -2.53 1.62
CA PHE A 102 4.64 -3.39 1.85
C PHE A 102 4.63 -4.64 0.97
N VAL A 103 4.91 -4.49 -0.34
CA VAL A 103 4.84 -5.59 -1.32
C VAL A 103 5.86 -6.69 -1.01
N VAL A 104 7.03 -6.31 -0.47
CA VAL A 104 8.11 -7.26 -0.17
C VAL A 104 7.70 -8.26 0.91
N GLY A 105 7.06 -7.79 1.98
CA GLY A 105 6.62 -8.67 3.03
C GLY A 105 5.42 -9.53 2.64
N ILE A 106 4.55 -9.06 1.73
CA ILE A 106 3.47 -9.90 1.18
C ILE A 106 4.05 -11.19 0.56
N ARG A 107 5.08 -11.06 -0.24
CA ARG A 107 5.77 -12.21 -0.83
C ARG A 107 6.47 -13.05 0.24
N MET A 108 7.22 -12.42 1.17
CA MET A 108 7.91 -13.11 2.25
C MET A 108 6.94 -13.96 3.08
N VAL A 109 5.82 -13.38 3.51
CA VAL A 109 4.82 -14.11 4.29
C VAL A 109 4.25 -15.28 3.51
N SER A 110 4.01 -15.13 2.20
CA SER A 110 3.50 -16.21 1.35
C SER A 110 4.49 -17.37 1.14
N GLU A 111 5.80 -17.13 1.35
CA GLU A 111 6.79 -18.21 1.32
C GLU A 111 6.87 -19.01 2.64
N TRP A 112 6.54 -18.35 3.76
CA TRP A 112 6.71 -18.93 5.09
C TRP A 112 5.43 -19.53 5.67
N PHE A 113 4.25 -19.09 5.22
CA PHE A 113 2.96 -19.53 5.76
C PHE A 113 2.14 -20.33 4.73
N PRO A 114 1.41 -21.37 5.16
CA PRO A 114 0.53 -22.14 4.29
C PRO A 114 -0.74 -21.35 3.92
N PRO A 115 -1.45 -21.71 2.82
CA PRO A 115 -2.67 -21.05 2.38
C PRO A 115 -3.74 -20.86 3.47
N LYS A 116 -3.91 -21.85 4.35
CA LYS A 116 -4.91 -21.81 5.44
C LYS A 116 -4.65 -20.75 6.51
N GLU A 117 -3.41 -20.25 6.62
CA GLU A 117 -2.97 -19.28 7.63
C GLU A 117 -2.52 -17.95 7.03
N ILE A 118 -2.60 -17.84 5.69
CA ILE A 118 -2.06 -16.67 4.97
C ILE A 118 -2.75 -15.37 5.34
N GLY A 119 -4.05 -15.41 5.63
CA GLY A 119 -4.84 -14.23 5.96
C GLY A 119 -4.41 -13.59 7.27
N ILE A 120 -4.33 -14.37 8.35
CA ILE A 120 -3.88 -13.85 9.66
C ILE A 120 -2.42 -13.38 9.58
N ALA A 121 -1.55 -14.13 8.90
CA ALA A 121 -0.14 -13.77 8.76
C ALA A 121 0.05 -12.46 7.98
N GLN A 122 -0.67 -12.28 6.87
CA GLN A 122 -0.68 -11.03 6.09
C GLN A 122 -1.34 -9.88 6.87
N GLY A 123 -2.40 -10.17 7.62
CA GLY A 123 -3.07 -9.20 8.47
C GLY A 123 -2.15 -8.64 9.57
N ILE A 124 -1.40 -9.52 10.27
CA ILE A 124 -0.40 -9.11 11.27
C ILE A 124 0.72 -8.32 10.60
N TYR A 125 1.28 -8.82 9.51
CA TYR A 125 2.32 -8.12 8.77
C TYR A 125 1.88 -6.71 8.37
N GLY A 126 0.71 -6.61 7.73
CA GLY A 126 0.16 -5.35 7.25
C GLY A 126 -0.27 -4.41 8.37
N GLY A 127 -0.98 -4.92 9.39
CA GLY A 127 -1.49 -4.11 10.49
C GLY A 127 -0.38 -3.53 11.36
N TRP A 128 0.54 -4.38 11.81
CA TRP A 128 1.66 -3.97 12.66
C TRP A 128 2.68 -3.12 11.91
N GLY A 129 2.84 -3.33 10.61
CA GLY A 129 3.68 -2.46 9.79
C GLY A 129 3.08 -1.07 9.61
N ASN A 130 1.78 -0.98 9.27
CA ASN A 130 1.08 0.31 9.12
C ASN A 130 1.04 1.12 10.43
N PHE A 131 1.12 0.47 11.59
CA PHE A 131 1.26 1.12 12.88
C PHE A 131 2.51 2.03 12.97
N GLY A 132 3.48 1.86 12.06
CA GLY A 132 4.62 2.76 11.93
C GLY A 132 4.25 4.21 11.68
N ALA A 133 3.12 4.52 11.05
CA ALA A 133 2.62 5.88 10.88
C ALA A 133 2.28 6.51 12.24
N PHE A 134 1.51 5.80 13.09
CA PHE A 134 1.27 6.22 14.47
C PHE A 134 2.58 6.35 15.26
N GLY A 135 3.51 5.39 15.08
CA GLY A 135 4.85 5.43 15.69
C GLY A 135 5.61 6.71 15.33
N ALA A 136 5.55 7.15 14.07
CA ALA A 136 6.16 8.41 13.64
C ALA A 136 5.51 9.62 14.33
N GLU A 137 4.18 9.69 14.32
CA GLU A 137 3.43 10.81 14.91
C GLU A 137 3.65 10.94 16.42
N PHE A 138 3.77 9.83 17.12
CA PHE A 138 3.92 9.80 18.56
C PHE A 138 5.37 10.03 19.03
N THR A 139 6.35 9.44 18.35
CA THR A 139 7.75 9.43 18.85
C THR A 139 8.59 10.57 18.29
N LEU A 140 8.41 10.96 17.02
CA LEU A 140 9.32 11.92 16.39
C LEU A 140 9.26 13.33 16.99
N PRO A 141 8.12 13.90 17.42
CA PRO A 141 8.08 15.18 18.11
C PRO A 141 8.92 15.18 19.39
N THR A 142 8.83 14.09 20.19
CA THR A 142 9.63 13.95 21.43
C THR A 142 11.12 13.89 21.11
N ILE A 143 11.53 13.15 20.09
CA ILE A 143 12.92 13.10 19.63
C ILE A 143 13.40 14.48 19.16
N ALA A 144 12.57 15.21 18.42
CA ALA A 144 12.92 16.55 17.95
C ALA A 144 13.09 17.56 19.09
N VAL A 145 12.26 17.46 20.14
CA VAL A 145 12.38 18.27 21.37
C VAL A 145 13.63 17.87 22.16
N ALA A 146 13.89 16.57 22.33
CA ALA A 146 15.09 16.08 23.00
C ALA A 146 16.39 16.54 22.31
N ALA A 147 16.37 16.70 20.98
CA ALA A 147 17.49 17.21 20.19
C ALA A 147 17.51 18.73 20.04
N SER A 148 16.71 19.50 20.80
CA SER A 148 16.62 20.96 20.69
C SER A 148 17.93 21.66 21.05
N PHE A 149 18.76 21.06 21.91
CA PHE A 149 20.09 21.59 22.27
C PHE A 149 21.03 21.72 21.04
N MET A 150 20.82 20.93 20.00
CA MET A 150 21.56 21.01 18.74
C MET A 150 21.04 22.10 17.78
N ASN A 151 19.92 22.76 18.14
CA ASN A 151 19.23 23.73 17.29
C ASN A 151 18.88 25.02 18.07
N GLY A 152 19.76 25.45 18.96
CA GLY A 152 19.58 26.69 19.72
C GLY A 152 18.32 26.70 20.61
N GLY A 153 17.87 25.55 21.11
CA GLY A 153 16.68 25.42 21.95
C GLY A 153 15.37 25.20 21.19
N ALA A 154 15.36 25.36 19.85
CA ALA A 154 14.19 25.08 19.03
C ALA A 154 14.11 23.59 18.67
N SER A 155 12.89 23.07 18.53
CA SER A 155 12.64 21.67 18.10
C SER A 155 13.38 21.33 16.80
N ASN A 156 14.17 20.26 16.83
CA ASN A 156 15.03 19.85 15.72
C ASN A 156 14.39 18.72 14.88
N TRP A 157 13.39 19.08 14.07
CA TRP A 157 12.72 18.13 13.17
C TRP A 157 13.69 17.54 12.13
N ARG A 158 14.74 18.28 11.73
CA ARG A 158 15.73 17.80 10.75
C ARG A 158 16.49 16.60 11.28
N PHE A 159 16.93 16.66 12.54
CA PHE A 159 17.57 15.54 13.22
C PHE A 159 16.62 14.35 13.36
N ALA A 160 15.37 14.58 13.81
CA ALA A 160 14.40 13.51 13.98
C ALA A 160 14.12 12.76 12.67
N ILE A 161 13.94 13.48 11.55
CA ILE A 161 13.73 12.87 10.22
C ILE A 161 14.98 12.13 9.75
N ALA A 162 16.18 12.72 9.87
CA ALA A 162 17.43 12.06 9.48
C ALA A 162 17.67 10.76 10.25
N LEU A 163 17.37 10.77 11.56
CA LEU A 163 17.52 9.61 12.44
C LEU A 163 16.67 8.42 11.97
N THR A 164 15.44 8.67 11.47
CA THR A 164 14.59 7.57 10.94
C THR A 164 15.26 6.86 9.77
N GLY A 165 15.90 7.60 8.87
CA GLY A 165 16.61 7.04 7.73
C GLY A 165 17.86 6.24 8.15
N ILE A 166 18.62 6.75 9.13
CA ILE A 166 19.80 6.05 9.67
C ILE A 166 19.39 4.73 10.33
N ILE A 167 18.35 4.73 11.16
CA ILE A 167 17.83 3.51 11.81
C ILE A 167 17.35 2.51 10.75
N ALA A 168 16.64 2.96 9.73
CA ALA A 168 16.19 2.09 8.65
C ALA A 168 17.36 1.46 7.89
N ALA A 169 18.41 2.22 7.58
CA ALA A 169 19.62 1.72 6.91
C ALA A 169 20.36 0.67 7.74
N ILE A 170 20.57 0.94 9.04
CA ILE A 170 21.18 -0.02 9.97
C ILE A 170 20.35 -1.31 10.02
N TYR A 171 19.02 -1.16 10.16
CA TYR A 171 18.14 -2.33 10.19
C TYR A 171 18.14 -3.09 8.85
N GLY A 172 18.32 -2.39 7.72
CA GLY A 172 18.48 -3.02 6.41
C GLY A 172 19.69 -3.97 6.35
N LEU A 173 20.81 -3.57 6.95
CA LEU A 173 22.00 -4.42 7.08
C LEU A 173 21.75 -5.62 8.02
N ILE A 174 21.11 -5.39 9.16
CA ILE A 174 20.69 -6.46 10.10
C ILE A 174 19.74 -7.44 9.40
N TYR A 175 18.74 -6.93 8.68
CA TYR A 175 17.76 -7.74 7.95
C TYR A 175 18.44 -8.63 6.91
N TYR A 176 19.39 -8.09 6.15
CA TYR A 176 20.17 -8.86 5.16
C TYR A 176 20.88 -10.05 5.77
N ASN A 177 21.48 -9.88 6.95
CA ASN A 177 22.28 -10.93 7.60
C ASN A 177 21.42 -11.97 8.38
N SER A 178 20.20 -11.58 8.78
CA SER A 178 19.40 -12.38 9.72
C SER A 178 18.19 -13.07 9.09
N VAL A 179 17.82 -12.76 7.84
CA VAL A 179 16.61 -13.26 7.19
C VAL A 179 16.95 -14.13 6.00
N GLN A 180 16.10 -15.13 5.73
CA GLN A 180 16.17 -15.99 4.53
C GLN A 180 14.90 -15.81 3.70
N ASP A 181 15.00 -15.97 2.38
CA ASP A 181 13.85 -15.80 1.47
C ASP A 181 12.76 -16.86 1.68
N THR A 182 13.16 -18.10 2.02
CA THR A 182 12.29 -19.26 2.22
C THR A 182 12.71 -20.06 3.45
N PRO A 183 11.82 -20.88 4.02
CA PRO A 183 12.18 -21.89 5.02
C PRO A 183 13.24 -22.85 4.52
N VAL A 184 14.01 -23.45 5.45
CA VAL A 184 15.02 -24.44 5.13
C VAL A 184 14.40 -25.62 4.36
N GLY A 185 15.03 -26.00 3.25
CA GLY A 185 14.55 -27.08 2.39
C GLY A 185 13.56 -26.64 1.29
N LYS A 186 13.13 -25.37 1.28
CA LYS A 186 12.29 -24.83 0.19
C LYS A 186 13.11 -23.98 -0.78
N VAL A 187 12.85 -24.13 -2.08
CA VAL A 187 13.47 -23.34 -3.13
C VAL A 187 12.58 -22.15 -3.48
N TYR A 188 13.17 -20.95 -3.54
CA TYR A 188 12.44 -19.75 -3.97
C TYR A 188 12.04 -19.86 -5.45
N LYS A 189 10.74 -20.00 -5.73
CA LYS A 189 10.22 -20.13 -7.10
C LYS A 189 10.15 -18.75 -7.77
N ARG A 190 10.88 -18.60 -8.88
CA ARG A 190 10.91 -17.38 -9.69
C ARG A 190 10.00 -17.48 -10.90
N PRO A 191 9.38 -16.38 -11.38
CA PRO A 191 8.63 -16.41 -12.63
C PRO A 191 9.54 -16.77 -13.81
N LYS A 192 9.01 -17.55 -14.75
CA LYS A 192 9.76 -17.99 -15.95
C LYS A 192 10.15 -16.82 -16.87
N LYS A 193 9.36 -15.76 -16.91
CA LYS A 193 9.59 -14.55 -17.71
C LYS A 193 9.60 -13.32 -16.82
N ASN A 194 10.48 -12.34 -17.10
CA ASN A 194 10.67 -11.12 -16.34
C ASN A 194 10.30 -9.89 -17.17
N GLY A 195 9.94 -8.79 -16.52
CA GLY A 195 9.73 -7.47 -17.12
C GLY A 195 8.26 -7.08 -17.34
N ALA A 196 7.32 -8.02 -17.23
CA ALA A 196 5.88 -7.79 -17.16
C ALA A 196 5.18 -9.04 -16.63
N LEU A 197 3.93 -8.89 -16.18
CA LEU A 197 3.12 -10.01 -15.71
C LEU A 197 2.77 -10.96 -16.89
N GLU A 198 3.08 -12.23 -16.74
CA GLU A 198 2.68 -13.28 -17.67
C GLU A 198 1.22 -13.63 -17.43
N VAL A 199 0.37 -13.46 -18.45
CA VAL A 199 -1.06 -13.79 -18.40
C VAL A 199 -1.37 -15.08 -19.17
N THR A 200 -2.50 -15.68 -18.86
CA THR A 200 -2.85 -17.01 -19.40
C THR A 200 -3.99 -16.99 -20.42
N SER A 201 -4.48 -15.79 -20.80
CA SER A 201 -5.47 -15.62 -21.86
C SER A 201 -5.36 -14.25 -22.52
N VAL A 202 -5.81 -14.13 -23.77
CA VAL A 202 -5.85 -12.85 -24.51
C VAL A 202 -6.75 -11.82 -23.82
N LYS A 203 -7.87 -12.26 -23.22
CA LYS A 203 -8.75 -11.38 -22.44
C LYS A 203 -8.01 -10.80 -21.20
N SER A 204 -7.22 -11.63 -20.54
CA SER A 204 -6.39 -11.18 -19.40
C SER A 204 -5.29 -10.21 -19.82
N PHE A 205 -4.75 -10.34 -21.04
CA PHE A 205 -3.77 -9.39 -21.57
C PHE A 205 -4.37 -7.98 -21.71
N TRP A 206 -5.53 -7.88 -22.35
CA TRP A 206 -6.18 -6.57 -22.50
C TRP A 206 -6.61 -5.96 -21.16
N ALA A 207 -7.07 -6.79 -20.23
CA ALA A 207 -7.38 -6.32 -18.88
C ALA A 207 -6.14 -5.78 -18.15
N LEU A 208 -4.98 -6.43 -18.31
CA LEU A 208 -3.69 -5.94 -17.78
C LEU A 208 -3.30 -4.58 -18.39
N ILE A 209 -3.49 -4.40 -19.70
CA ILE A 209 -3.17 -3.11 -20.36
C ILE A 209 -4.07 -1.99 -19.84
N ILE A 210 -5.37 -2.26 -19.69
CA ILE A 210 -6.34 -1.28 -19.12
C ILE A 210 -5.95 -0.93 -17.67
N SER A 211 -5.59 -1.93 -16.87
CA SER A 211 -5.09 -1.70 -15.49
C SER A 211 -3.84 -0.81 -15.51
N ASN A 212 -2.83 -1.10 -16.31
CA ASN A 212 -1.64 -0.26 -16.41
C ASN A 212 -1.96 1.19 -16.82
N PHE A 213 -2.92 1.40 -17.72
CA PHE A 213 -3.37 2.75 -18.12
C PHE A 213 -3.92 3.53 -16.91
N GLY A 214 -4.74 2.92 -16.07
CA GLY A 214 -5.29 3.56 -14.87
C GLY A 214 -4.18 4.12 -13.95
N LEU A 215 -3.10 3.38 -13.76
CA LEU A 215 -1.97 3.82 -12.93
C LEU A 215 -1.19 4.99 -13.54
N ILE A 216 -1.02 4.99 -14.86
CA ILE A 216 -0.40 6.11 -15.60
C ILE A 216 -1.28 7.36 -15.51
N PHE A 217 -2.61 7.19 -15.61
CA PHE A 217 -3.56 8.29 -15.47
C PHE A 217 -3.43 8.99 -14.11
N ALA A 218 -3.26 8.24 -13.00
CA ALA A 218 -3.05 8.83 -11.67
C ALA A 218 -1.79 9.70 -11.60
N LEU A 219 -0.70 9.27 -12.25
CA LEU A 219 0.52 10.08 -12.34
C LEU A 219 0.33 11.33 -13.21
N GLY A 220 -0.47 11.24 -14.28
CA GLY A 220 -0.88 12.37 -15.08
C GLY A 220 -1.69 13.41 -14.29
N LEU A 221 -2.59 12.92 -13.41
CA LEU A 221 -3.38 13.77 -12.51
C LEU A 221 -2.49 14.50 -11.49
N LEU A 222 -1.45 13.83 -10.96
CA LEU A 222 -0.45 14.50 -10.12
C LEU A 222 0.29 15.60 -10.88
N ALA A 223 0.76 15.33 -12.12
CA ALA A 223 1.46 16.32 -12.92
C ALA A 223 0.58 17.55 -13.17
N TRP A 224 -0.72 17.33 -13.46
CA TRP A 224 -1.71 18.40 -13.56
C TRP A 224 -1.82 19.19 -12.24
N ARG A 225 -1.87 18.52 -11.09
CA ARG A 225 -1.94 19.21 -9.79
C ARG A 225 -0.72 20.06 -9.51
N LEU A 226 0.48 19.58 -9.83
CA LEU A 226 1.74 20.30 -9.66
C LEU A 226 1.88 21.53 -10.59
N ALA A 227 1.12 21.58 -11.68
CA ALA A 227 1.10 22.70 -12.62
C ALA A 227 0.05 23.77 -12.28
N GLN A 228 -0.79 23.54 -11.23
CA GLN A 228 -1.81 24.52 -10.84
C GLN A 228 -1.18 25.84 -10.38
N LYS A 229 -1.88 26.97 -10.65
CA LYS A 229 -1.41 28.34 -10.36
C LYS A 229 -1.05 28.59 -8.89
N ASN A 230 -1.68 27.88 -7.96
CA ASN A 230 -1.43 27.99 -6.53
C ASN A 230 -0.28 27.12 -6.00
N ILE A 231 0.28 26.24 -6.85
CA ILE A 231 1.40 25.35 -6.52
C ILE A 231 2.68 25.77 -7.24
N HIS A 232 2.59 26.06 -8.54
CA HIS A 232 3.68 26.56 -9.40
C HIS A 232 4.97 25.73 -9.36
N PHE A 233 4.89 24.42 -9.13
CA PHE A 233 6.07 23.55 -9.19
C PHE A 233 6.42 23.19 -10.63
N LEU A 234 5.41 22.94 -11.47
CA LEU A 234 5.59 22.71 -12.92
C LEU A 234 5.00 23.85 -13.71
N THR A 235 5.68 24.26 -14.78
CA THR A 235 5.08 25.08 -15.84
C THR A 235 4.15 24.24 -16.69
N GLN A 236 3.26 24.88 -17.47
CA GLN A 236 2.38 24.17 -18.40
C GLN A 236 3.18 23.32 -19.41
N SER A 237 4.27 23.87 -19.93
CA SER A 237 5.15 23.15 -20.87
C SER A 237 5.79 21.91 -20.23
N GLN A 238 6.24 22.02 -18.96
CA GLN A 238 6.80 20.90 -18.21
C GLN A 238 5.72 19.84 -17.93
N MET A 239 4.49 20.23 -17.60
CA MET A 239 3.37 19.31 -17.43
C MET A 239 3.10 18.51 -18.72
N TYR A 240 3.05 19.17 -19.87
CA TYR A 240 2.88 18.49 -21.16
C TYR A 240 4.05 17.54 -21.46
N LEU A 241 5.28 17.94 -21.13
CA LEU A 241 6.44 17.05 -21.25
C LEU A 241 6.30 15.81 -20.34
N VAL A 242 5.87 15.99 -19.09
CA VAL A 242 5.62 14.85 -18.18
C VAL A 242 4.53 13.94 -18.76
N TRP A 243 3.44 14.48 -19.30
CA TRP A 243 2.40 13.66 -19.93
C TRP A 243 2.92 12.90 -21.15
N LEU A 244 3.77 13.51 -21.96
CA LEU A 244 4.43 12.84 -23.08
C LEU A 244 5.34 11.69 -22.60
N LEU A 245 6.13 11.93 -21.54
CA LEU A 245 6.97 10.90 -20.94
C LEU A 245 6.14 9.76 -20.35
N LEU A 246 5.00 10.05 -19.69
CA LEU A 246 4.07 9.06 -19.19
C LEU A 246 3.42 8.24 -20.31
N ALA A 247 3.07 8.87 -21.43
CA ALA A 247 2.57 8.18 -22.63
C ALA A 247 3.66 7.26 -23.21
N GLY A 248 4.90 7.71 -23.29
CA GLY A 248 6.06 6.90 -23.69
C GLY A 248 6.29 5.71 -22.73
N LEU A 249 6.18 5.94 -21.43
CA LEU A 249 6.26 4.89 -20.41
C LEU A 249 5.15 3.85 -20.57
N PHE A 250 3.91 4.28 -20.80
CA PHE A 250 2.78 3.39 -21.07
C PHE A 250 3.01 2.55 -22.33
N ALA A 251 3.47 3.18 -23.41
CA ALA A 251 3.81 2.47 -24.64
C ALA A 251 4.92 1.42 -24.41
N TYR A 252 5.96 1.78 -23.64
CA TYR A 252 7.05 0.87 -23.27
C TYR A 252 6.54 -0.30 -22.41
N GLN A 253 5.71 -0.05 -21.39
CA GLN A 253 5.11 -1.09 -20.56
C GLN A 253 4.22 -2.02 -21.40
N THR A 254 3.41 -1.47 -22.28
CA THR A 254 2.57 -2.24 -23.22
C THR A 254 3.42 -3.12 -24.14
N TYR A 255 4.52 -2.58 -24.66
CA TYR A 255 5.47 -3.34 -25.48
C TYR A 255 6.13 -4.49 -24.69
N LYS A 256 6.55 -4.24 -23.45
CA LYS A 256 7.09 -5.30 -22.57
C LYS A 256 6.04 -6.36 -22.25
N ALA A 257 4.82 -5.98 -21.93
CA ALA A 257 3.71 -6.90 -21.72
C ALA A 257 3.44 -7.73 -22.98
N TYR A 258 3.48 -7.11 -24.17
CA TYR A 258 3.38 -7.83 -25.44
C TYR A 258 4.51 -8.84 -25.63
N GLN A 259 5.78 -8.43 -25.39
CA GLN A 259 6.92 -9.33 -25.55
C GLN A 259 6.81 -10.58 -24.65
N VAL A 260 6.45 -10.38 -23.37
CA VAL A 260 6.30 -11.49 -22.40
C VAL A 260 5.17 -12.44 -22.83
N ASN A 261 4.08 -11.90 -23.38
CA ASN A 261 2.88 -12.65 -23.74
C ASN A 261 2.74 -12.95 -25.24
N LYS A 262 3.77 -12.68 -26.05
CA LYS A 262 3.75 -12.81 -27.51
C LYS A 262 3.29 -14.18 -27.99
N GLU A 263 3.83 -15.25 -27.43
CA GLU A 263 3.52 -16.62 -27.83
C GLU A 263 2.06 -16.98 -27.58
N LEU A 264 1.47 -16.46 -26.47
CA LEU A 264 0.06 -16.59 -26.18
C LEU A 264 -0.79 -15.83 -27.20
N LEU A 265 -0.41 -14.59 -27.52
CA LEU A 265 -1.17 -13.69 -28.40
C LEU A 265 -1.19 -14.18 -29.86
N ILE A 266 -0.12 -14.82 -30.33
CA ILE A 266 -0.03 -15.43 -31.67
C ILE A 266 -0.50 -16.89 -31.69
N GLY A 267 -1.07 -17.41 -30.59
CA GLY A 267 -1.64 -18.76 -30.52
C GLY A 267 -0.62 -19.90 -30.45
N LYS A 268 0.68 -19.60 -30.31
CA LYS A 268 1.75 -20.63 -30.21
C LYS A 268 1.85 -21.28 -28.84
N LYS A 269 1.32 -20.64 -27.80
CA LYS A 269 1.35 -21.16 -26.42
C LYS A 269 -0.05 -21.23 -25.85
N THR A 270 -0.37 -22.38 -25.28
CA THR A 270 -1.57 -22.59 -24.45
C THR A 270 -1.13 -23.04 -23.07
N TYR A 271 -1.82 -22.57 -22.04
CA TYR A 271 -1.52 -22.97 -20.66
C TYR A 271 -2.38 -24.17 -20.27
N PRO A 272 -1.84 -25.15 -19.55
CA PRO A 272 -2.64 -26.24 -18.97
C PRO A 272 -3.63 -25.69 -17.95
N PRO A 273 -4.76 -26.37 -17.69
CA PRO A 273 -5.80 -25.89 -16.76
C PRO A 273 -5.28 -25.57 -15.34
N SER A 274 -4.26 -26.28 -14.88
CA SER A 274 -3.61 -26.07 -13.57
C SER A 274 -2.84 -24.74 -13.47
N GLU A 275 -2.26 -24.27 -14.56
CA GLU A 275 -1.48 -23.03 -14.61
C GLU A 275 -2.33 -21.78 -14.95
N ARG A 276 -3.61 -21.99 -15.33
CA ARG A 276 -4.47 -20.88 -15.76
C ARG A 276 -4.98 -20.07 -14.58
N TYR A 277 -4.81 -18.75 -14.68
CA TYR A 277 -5.49 -17.80 -13.82
C TYR A 277 -6.18 -16.70 -14.65
N GLN A 278 -7.16 -16.03 -14.06
CA GLN A 278 -7.88 -14.94 -14.72
C GLN A 278 -7.41 -13.61 -14.14
N PHE A 279 -6.77 -12.75 -14.95
CA PHE A 279 -6.36 -11.41 -14.50
C PHE A 279 -7.55 -10.59 -13.96
N ARG A 280 -8.78 -10.90 -14.39
CA ARG A 280 -10.00 -10.30 -13.81
C ARG A 280 -10.07 -10.45 -12.29
N GLN A 281 -9.54 -11.53 -11.72
CA GLN A 281 -9.49 -11.71 -10.26
C GLN A 281 -8.50 -10.70 -9.63
N VAL A 282 -7.37 -10.45 -10.29
CA VAL A 282 -6.41 -9.40 -9.88
C VAL A 282 -7.08 -8.03 -9.97
N ALA A 283 -7.75 -7.70 -11.10
CA ALA A 283 -8.46 -6.43 -11.28
C ALA A 283 -9.56 -6.20 -10.24
N LEU A 284 -10.26 -7.26 -9.81
CA LEU A 284 -11.21 -7.16 -8.69
C LEU A 284 -10.50 -6.81 -7.38
N LEU A 285 -9.35 -7.43 -7.09
CA LEU A 285 -8.56 -7.10 -5.90
C LEU A 285 -7.95 -5.69 -5.99
N GLU A 286 -7.56 -5.23 -7.18
CA GLU A 286 -7.16 -3.84 -7.43
C GLU A 286 -8.29 -2.89 -7.00
N PHE A 287 -9.52 -3.16 -7.44
CA PHE A 287 -10.69 -2.34 -7.06
C PHE A 287 -11.04 -2.46 -5.57
N THR A 288 -10.95 -3.66 -4.96
CA THR A 288 -11.10 -3.76 -3.50
C THR A 288 -10.08 -2.89 -2.78
N TYR A 289 -8.86 -2.82 -3.28
CA TYR A 289 -7.81 -2.05 -2.61
C TYR A 289 -7.93 -0.54 -2.82
N VAL A 290 -8.54 -0.10 -3.93
CA VAL A 290 -9.01 1.30 -4.09
C VAL A 290 -10.02 1.65 -2.99
N THR A 291 -11.01 0.79 -2.75
CA THR A 291 -12.05 1.06 -1.75
C THR A 291 -11.58 0.90 -0.31
N ASN A 292 -10.63 -0.01 -0.04
CA ASN A 292 -10.11 -0.27 1.30
C ASN A 292 -8.99 0.73 1.64
N PHE A 293 -7.79 0.51 1.07
CA PHE A 293 -6.61 1.31 1.38
C PHE A 293 -6.66 2.72 0.81
N GLY A 294 -7.25 2.88 -0.39
CA GLY A 294 -7.41 4.21 -0.99
C GLY A 294 -8.29 5.13 -0.15
N SER A 295 -9.40 4.61 0.38
CA SER A 295 -10.27 5.37 1.30
C SER A 295 -9.59 5.62 2.65
N GLU A 296 -8.85 4.64 3.18
CA GLU A 296 -8.05 4.80 4.41
C GLU A 296 -7.08 5.99 4.28
N LEU A 297 -6.31 6.06 3.18
CA LEU A 297 -5.36 7.14 2.93
C LEU A 297 -6.06 8.51 2.87
N ALA A 298 -7.22 8.59 2.21
CA ALA A 298 -7.98 9.82 2.10
C ALA A 298 -8.53 10.27 3.46
N VAL A 299 -9.14 9.35 4.22
CA VAL A 299 -9.74 9.67 5.52
C VAL A 299 -8.69 10.05 6.54
N VAL A 300 -7.59 9.31 6.68
CA VAL A 300 -6.49 9.68 7.58
C VAL A 300 -6.00 11.10 7.30
N SER A 301 -5.91 11.48 6.03
CA SER A 301 -5.43 12.81 5.64
C SER A 301 -6.41 13.94 5.96
N MET A 302 -7.73 13.68 5.98
CA MET A 302 -8.74 14.74 6.12
C MET A 302 -9.46 14.76 7.47
N LEU A 303 -9.40 13.66 8.23
CA LEU A 303 -10.22 13.47 9.42
C LEU A 303 -9.96 14.49 10.54
N PRO A 304 -8.70 14.91 10.84
CA PRO A 304 -8.47 15.96 11.84
C PRO A 304 -9.18 17.27 11.47
N ALA A 305 -9.01 17.74 10.23
CA ALA A 305 -9.64 18.96 9.75
C ALA A 305 -11.17 18.85 9.68
N PHE A 306 -11.71 17.67 9.42
CA PHE A 306 -13.14 17.40 9.44
C PHE A 306 -13.73 17.59 10.85
N PHE A 307 -13.14 16.96 11.88
CA PHE A 307 -13.61 17.11 13.25
C PHE A 307 -13.45 18.54 13.77
N GLU A 308 -12.32 19.21 13.47
CA GLU A 308 -12.09 20.61 13.81
C GLU A 308 -13.18 21.52 13.23
N LYS A 309 -13.45 21.42 11.92
CA LYS A 309 -14.42 22.28 11.23
C LYS A 309 -15.87 21.96 11.55
N THR A 310 -16.22 20.67 11.66
CA THR A 310 -17.61 20.25 11.84
C THR A 310 -18.11 20.50 13.26
N PHE A 311 -17.26 20.28 14.26
CA PHE A 311 -17.64 20.35 15.68
C PHE A 311 -17.00 21.52 16.43
N GLY A 312 -16.19 22.35 15.79
CA GLY A 312 -15.48 23.46 16.43
C GLY A 312 -14.48 23.01 17.49
N LEU A 313 -13.88 21.81 17.33
CA LEU A 313 -12.94 21.27 18.28
C LEU A 313 -11.58 21.97 18.18
N GLU A 314 -10.90 22.05 19.31
CA GLU A 314 -9.50 22.47 19.33
C GLU A 314 -8.64 21.53 18.47
N HIS A 315 -7.67 22.09 17.76
CA HIS A 315 -6.81 21.36 16.81
C HIS A 315 -6.17 20.09 17.41
N VAL A 316 -5.68 20.19 18.65
CA VAL A 316 -5.04 19.05 19.36
C VAL A 316 -6.07 17.94 19.62
N VAL A 317 -7.26 18.31 20.10
CA VAL A 317 -8.35 17.35 20.39
C VAL A 317 -8.83 16.66 19.12
N ALA A 318 -9.04 17.42 18.04
CA ALA A 318 -9.42 16.89 16.74
C ALA A 318 -8.37 15.92 16.19
N GLY A 319 -7.08 16.24 16.33
CA GLY A 319 -5.95 15.38 15.97
C GLY A 319 -5.92 14.09 16.77
N MET A 320 -6.14 14.15 18.09
CA MET A 320 -6.18 12.96 18.96
C MET A 320 -7.32 12.01 18.60
N ILE A 321 -8.51 12.57 18.33
CA ILE A 321 -9.66 11.77 17.86
C ILE A 321 -9.33 11.09 16.53
N ALA A 322 -8.77 11.84 15.58
CA ALA A 322 -8.43 11.32 14.27
C ALA A 322 -7.35 10.23 14.32
N ALA A 323 -6.40 10.32 15.26
CA ALA A 323 -5.34 9.32 15.46
C ALA A 323 -5.88 7.92 15.86
N ALA A 324 -7.10 7.84 16.41
CA ALA A 324 -7.76 6.56 16.67
C ALA A 324 -8.01 5.75 15.39
N TYR A 325 -8.17 6.43 14.25
CA TYR A 325 -8.40 5.77 12.96
C TYR A 325 -7.19 4.89 12.54
N PRO A 326 -5.95 5.39 12.38
CA PRO A 326 -4.80 4.54 12.04
C PRO A 326 -4.41 3.58 13.16
N PHE A 327 -4.71 3.89 14.44
CA PHE A 327 -4.46 2.99 15.57
C PHE A 327 -5.21 1.66 15.44
N LEU A 328 -6.42 1.68 14.89
CA LEU A 328 -7.23 0.47 14.67
C LEU A 328 -6.54 -0.56 13.77
N ASN A 329 -5.56 -0.19 12.94
CA ASN A 329 -4.83 -1.12 12.08
C ASN A 329 -4.19 -2.29 12.84
N LEU A 330 -3.81 -2.09 14.11
CA LEU A 330 -3.26 -3.16 14.95
C LEU A 330 -4.21 -4.35 15.10
N ILE A 331 -5.51 -4.09 15.09
CA ILE A 331 -6.55 -5.09 15.34
C ILE A 331 -7.32 -5.40 14.06
N SER A 332 -7.70 -4.38 13.29
CA SER A 332 -8.62 -4.52 12.16
C SER A 332 -8.01 -5.34 11.01
N ARG A 333 -6.76 -5.10 10.62
CA ARG A 333 -6.12 -5.89 9.55
C ARG A 333 -5.89 -7.34 9.93
N PRO A 334 -5.34 -7.66 11.12
CA PRO A 334 -5.27 -9.05 11.59
C PRO A 334 -6.64 -9.72 11.67
N SER A 335 -7.68 -9.02 12.18
CA SER A 335 -9.02 -9.60 12.28
C SER A 335 -9.63 -9.88 10.91
N GLY A 336 -9.47 -8.99 9.92
CA GLY A 336 -9.93 -9.22 8.55
C GLY A 336 -9.27 -10.44 7.91
N GLY A 337 -7.96 -10.62 8.11
CA GLY A 337 -7.22 -11.80 7.68
C GLY A 337 -7.69 -13.07 8.39
N LEU A 338 -7.86 -13.03 9.71
CA LEU A 338 -8.32 -14.15 10.53
C LEU A 338 -9.74 -14.58 10.16
N ILE A 339 -10.65 -13.61 9.97
CA ILE A 339 -12.01 -13.89 9.51
C ILE A 339 -11.98 -14.55 8.15
N SER A 340 -11.12 -14.07 7.23
CA SER A 340 -10.93 -14.67 5.92
C SER A 340 -10.44 -16.12 5.99
N ASP A 341 -9.55 -16.44 6.92
CA ASP A 341 -9.04 -17.81 7.09
C ASP A 341 -10.06 -18.75 7.75
N LYS A 342 -10.89 -18.26 8.68
CA LYS A 342 -11.79 -19.09 9.49
C LYS A 342 -13.22 -19.20 8.96
N PHE A 343 -13.70 -18.21 8.19
CA PHE A 343 -15.08 -18.18 7.68
C PHE A 343 -15.35 -19.23 6.59
N GLY A 344 -14.31 -19.90 6.07
CA GLY A 344 -14.44 -20.95 5.04
C GLY A 344 -14.74 -20.42 3.63
N SER A 345 -14.78 -19.09 3.44
CA SER A 345 -14.87 -18.46 2.11
C SER A 345 -14.26 -17.06 2.13
N ARG A 346 -13.15 -16.90 1.41
CA ARG A 346 -12.47 -15.61 1.25
C ARG A 346 -13.31 -14.64 0.42
N LYS A 347 -14.04 -15.17 -0.56
CA LYS A 347 -15.00 -14.42 -1.39
C LYS A 347 -16.07 -13.75 -0.55
N TRP A 348 -16.79 -14.51 0.28
CA TRP A 348 -17.89 -13.96 1.09
C TRP A 348 -17.38 -13.03 2.20
N THR A 349 -16.22 -13.34 2.79
CA THR A 349 -15.53 -12.42 3.71
C THR A 349 -15.30 -11.06 3.07
N MET A 350 -14.71 -11.03 1.86
CA MET A 350 -14.47 -9.77 1.14
C MET A 350 -15.79 -9.03 0.81
N THR A 351 -16.82 -9.77 0.39
CA THR A 351 -18.13 -9.19 0.08
C THR A 351 -18.75 -8.50 1.29
N ILE A 352 -18.78 -9.18 2.44
CA ILE A 352 -19.36 -8.65 3.69
C ILE A 352 -18.55 -7.45 4.18
N ILE A 353 -17.22 -7.53 4.16
CA ILE A 353 -16.34 -6.44 4.58
C ILE A 353 -16.56 -5.20 3.68
N SER A 354 -16.61 -5.38 2.35
CA SER A 354 -16.90 -4.27 1.42
C SER A 354 -18.29 -3.66 1.64
N GLY A 355 -19.29 -4.48 2.00
CA GLY A 355 -20.59 -4.01 2.43
C GLY A 355 -20.54 -3.16 3.71
N GLY A 356 -19.73 -3.58 4.69
CA GLY A 356 -19.50 -2.81 5.92
C GLY A 356 -18.83 -1.46 5.66
N ILE A 357 -17.87 -1.40 4.73
CA ILE A 357 -17.26 -0.13 4.27
C ILE A 357 -18.32 0.79 3.69
N ALA A 358 -19.18 0.26 2.80
CA ALA A 358 -20.25 1.02 2.16
C ALA A 358 -21.19 1.61 3.20
N VAL A 359 -21.68 0.81 4.14
CA VAL A 359 -22.54 1.27 5.23
C VAL A 359 -21.84 2.34 6.06
N GLY A 360 -20.60 2.11 6.48
CA GLY A 360 -19.83 3.04 7.31
C GLY A 360 -19.66 4.41 6.66
N TYR A 361 -19.24 4.47 5.41
CA TYR A 361 -19.05 5.76 4.72
C TYR A 361 -20.36 6.42 4.31
N LEU A 362 -21.40 5.66 3.94
CA LEU A 362 -22.73 6.24 3.69
C LEU A 362 -23.33 6.81 4.97
N MET A 363 -23.11 6.22 6.14
CA MET A 363 -23.49 6.83 7.42
C MET A 363 -22.64 8.07 7.72
N ALA A 364 -21.34 8.04 7.45
CA ALA A 364 -20.46 9.18 7.67
C ALA A 364 -20.83 10.40 6.80
N HIS A 365 -21.44 10.20 5.62
CA HIS A 365 -21.97 11.26 4.77
C HIS A 365 -22.96 12.18 5.51
N PHE A 366 -23.75 11.65 6.44
CA PHE A 366 -24.76 12.40 7.17
C PHE A 366 -24.22 13.10 8.43
N ILE A 367 -22.96 12.92 8.80
CA ILE A 367 -22.37 13.58 9.97
C ILE A 367 -22.36 15.09 9.76
N ASN A 368 -22.93 15.82 10.71
CA ASN A 368 -22.97 17.27 10.74
C ASN A 368 -22.81 17.79 12.18
N SER A 369 -22.79 19.11 12.35
CA SER A 369 -22.57 19.76 13.66
C SER A 369 -23.64 19.48 14.72
N SER A 370 -24.82 18.99 14.33
CA SER A 370 -25.91 18.64 15.28
C SER A 370 -25.71 17.23 15.89
N TRP A 371 -24.81 16.42 15.37
CA TRP A 371 -24.57 15.08 15.88
C TRP A 371 -23.81 15.09 17.22
N PRO A 372 -24.12 14.16 18.13
CA PRO A 372 -23.25 13.92 19.27
C PRO A 372 -21.87 13.47 18.81
N ILE A 373 -20.82 14.13 19.28
CA ILE A 373 -19.43 13.81 18.91
C ILE A 373 -19.09 12.31 19.10
N PRO A 374 -19.48 11.64 20.20
CA PRO A 374 -19.22 10.21 20.36
C PRO A 374 -19.85 9.34 19.27
N LEU A 375 -21.02 9.72 18.75
CA LEU A 375 -21.67 9.01 17.66
C LEU A 375 -20.92 9.20 16.33
N ALA A 376 -20.47 10.42 16.05
CA ALA A 376 -19.67 10.72 14.87
C ALA A 376 -18.32 9.92 14.90
N ILE A 377 -17.68 9.84 16.08
CA ILE A 377 -16.49 9.02 16.28
C ILE A 377 -16.81 7.53 16.04
N ALA A 378 -17.89 7.02 16.63
CA ALA A 378 -18.27 5.61 16.47
C ALA A 378 -18.50 5.24 15.00
N VAL A 379 -19.18 6.09 14.23
CA VAL A 379 -19.42 5.86 12.78
C VAL A 379 -18.12 5.89 11.99
N THR A 380 -17.24 6.85 12.25
CA THR A 380 -15.95 6.94 11.56
C THR A 380 -15.05 5.75 11.92
N MET A 381 -15.05 5.29 13.17
CA MET A 381 -14.30 4.10 13.60
C MET A 381 -14.89 2.81 13.04
N PHE A 382 -16.21 2.71 12.89
CA PHE A 382 -16.86 1.60 12.20
C PHE A 382 -16.38 1.51 10.74
N ALA A 383 -16.40 2.62 10.00
CA ALA A 383 -15.88 2.68 8.63
C ALA A 383 -14.39 2.29 8.58
N ALA A 384 -13.58 2.80 9.53
CA ALA A 384 -12.17 2.47 9.68
C ALA A 384 -11.93 0.98 9.84
N TYR A 385 -12.68 0.34 10.75
CA TYR A 385 -12.55 -1.09 11.01
C TYR A 385 -12.74 -1.91 9.74
N PHE A 386 -13.82 -1.68 9.00
CA PHE A 386 -14.10 -2.42 7.78
C PHE A 386 -13.10 -2.11 6.66
N ALA A 387 -12.68 -0.85 6.48
CA ALA A 387 -11.69 -0.49 5.48
C ALA A 387 -10.36 -1.21 5.73
N GLN A 388 -9.88 -1.18 6.95
CA GLN A 388 -8.61 -1.82 7.34
C GLN A 388 -8.71 -3.35 7.36
N ALA A 389 -9.84 -3.92 7.85
CA ALA A 389 -10.09 -5.36 7.76
C ALA A 389 -10.12 -5.84 6.29
N GLY A 390 -10.70 -5.03 5.40
CA GLY A 390 -10.68 -5.27 3.96
C GLY A 390 -9.28 -5.34 3.37
N CYS A 391 -8.35 -4.53 3.86
CA CYS A 391 -6.94 -4.63 3.47
C CYS A 391 -6.34 -6.00 3.84
N GLY A 392 -6.59 -6.49 5.06
CA GLY A 392 -6.16 -7.83 5.50
C GLY A 392 -6.78 -8.94 4.64
N ALA A 393 -8.09 -8.87 4.40
CA ALA A 393 -8.81 -9.82 3.55
C ALA A 393 -8.35 -9.80 2.09
N THR A 394 -8.00 -8.64 1.52
CA THR A 394 -7.47 -8.55 0.13
C THR A 394 -6.18 -9.35 0.00
N TYR A 395 -5.25 -9.21 0.93
CA TYR A 395 -3.97 -9.93 0.88
C TYR A 395 -4.02 -11.35 1.41
N SER A 396 -5.14 -11.79 1.95
CA SER A 396 -5.41 -13.22 2.15
C SER A 396 -5.70 -13.94 0.83
N ILE A 397 -6.09 -13.21 -0.23
CA ILE A 397 -6.44 -13.74 -1.55
C ILE A 397 -5.31 -13.57 -2.56
N ALA A 398 -4.68 -12.39 -2.62
CA ALA A 398 -3.74 -12.03 -3.67
C ALA A 398 -2.58 -13.04 -3.88
N PRO A 399 -1.91 -13.57 -2.84
CA PRO A 399 -0.84 -14.55 -3.00
C PRO A 399 -1.31 -15.90 -3.56
N LEU A 400 -2.61 -16.22 -3.41
CA LEU A 400 -3.19 -17.49 -3.83
C LEU A 400 -3.58 -17.52 -5.32
N ILE A 401 -3.57 -16.38 -6.00
CA ILE A 401 -3.92 -16.31 -7.44
C ILE A 401 -2.82 -16.97 -8.28
N LYS A 402 -1.55 -16.61 -8.02
CA LYS A 402 -0.37 -17.21 -8.67
C LYS A 402 0.87 -16.99 -7.80
N LYS A 403 1.32 -18.04 -7.11
CA LYS A 403 2.40 -17.97 -6.12
C LYS A 403 3.70 -17.41 -6.68
N GLU A 404 4.13 -17.84 -7.88
CA GLU A 404 5.39 -17.41 -8.48
C GLU A 404 5.41 -15.93 -8.85
N ALA A 405 4.24 -15.32 -9.09
CA ALA A 405 4.07 -13.91 -9.45
C ALA A 405 3.44 -13.08 -8.32
N THR A 406 3.49 -13.57 -7.07
CA THR A 406 2.89 -12.90 -5.91
C THR A 406 3.40 -11.47 -5.76
N GLY A 407 4.69 -11.21 -5.98
CA GLY A 407 5.27 -9.87 -5.89
C GLY A 407 4.67 -8.91 -6.92
N GLN A 408 4.53 -9.34 -8.17
CA GLN A 408 3.92 -8.53 -9.24
C GLN A 408 2.42 -8.31 -8.99
N ILE A 409 1.67 -9.34 -8.58
CA ILE A 409 0.24 -9.23 -8.25
C ILE A 409 0.05 -8.30 -7.05
N ALA A 410 0.81 -8.50 -5.97
CA ALA A 410 0.76 -7.65 -4.79
C ALA A 410 1.17 -6.20 -5.12
N GLY A 411 2.13 -6.02 -6.03
CA GLY A 411 2.55 -4.73 -6.53
C GLY A 411 1.42 -3.99 -7.26
N ASN A 412 0.75 -4.66 -8.20
CA ASN A 412 -0.38 -4.11 -8.93
C ASN A 412 -1.54 -3.76 -7.99
N VAL A 413 -2.00 -4.70 -7.18
CA VAL A 413 -3.08 -4.47 -6.20
C VAL A 413 -2.71 -3.33 -5.26
N GLY A 414 -1.47 -3.32 -4.74
CA GLY A 414 -0.97 -2.27 -3.87
C GLY A 414 -0.91 -0.89 -4.52
N ALA A 415 -0.51 -0.81 -5.80
CA ALA A 415 -0.47 0.44 -6.55
C ALA A 415 -1.86 1.06 -6.68
N TYR A 416 -2.89 0.25 -6.87
CA TYR A 416 -4.28 0.70 -6.95
C TYR A 416 -4.81 1.27 -5.63
N GLY A 417 -4.30 0.85 -4.49
CA GLY A 417 -4.62 1.54 -3.22
C GLY A 417 -4.13 2.99 -3.20
N ASN A 418 -2.90 3.25 -3.67
CA ASN A 418 -2.41 4.63 -3.79
C ASN A 418 -3.13 5.40 -4.91
N PHE A 419 -3.46 4.76 -6.03
CA PHE A 419 -4.35 5.33 -7.05
C PHE A 419 -5.66 5.80 -6.43
N GLY A 420 -6.31 4.95 -5.61
CA GLY A 420 -7.53 5.30 -4.89
C GLY A 420 -7.34 6.52 -3.98
N GLY A 421 -6.25 6.55 -3.21
CA GLY A 421 -5.91 7.70 -2.35
C GLY A 421 -5.76 8.99 -3.14
N VAL A 422 -5.05 8.97 -4.28
CA VAL A 422 -4.89 10.14 -5.16
C VAL A 422 -6.24 10.59 -5.73
N VAL A 423 -7.08 9.67 -6.21
CA VAL A 423 -8.40 9.99 -6.77
C VAL A 423 -9.31 10.58 -5.69
N TYR A 424 -9.44 9.94 -4.53
CA TYR A 424 -10.29 10.43 -3.44
C TYR A 424 -9.82 11.78 -2.89
N LEU A 425 -8.51 11.99 -2.69
CA LEU A 425 -7.99 13.29 -2.26
C LEU A 425 -8.19 14.37 -3.34
N THR A 426 -8.15 14.01 -4.61
CA THR A 426 -8.46 14.94 -5.69
C THR A 426 -9.94 15.32 -5.66
N ILE A 427 -10.85 14.35 -5.50
CA ILE A 427 -12.29 14.62 -5.31
C ILE A 427 -12.50 15.54 -4.10
N PHE A 428 -11.89 15.21 -2.95
CA PHE A 428 -11.97 16.05 -1.76
C PHE A 428 -11.45 17.48 -1.97
N SER A 429 -10.43 17.65 -2.80
CA SER A 429 -9.90 18.99 -3.12
C SER A 429 -10.84 19.86 -3.94
N LEU A 430 -11.81 19.25 -4.62
CA LEU A 430 -12.79 19.90 -5.50
C LEU A 430 -14.19 19.96 -4.87
N THR A 431 -14.42 19.24 -3.78
CA THR A 431 -15.72 19.10 -3.11
C THR A 431 -15.57 19.21 -1.60
N ASP A 432 -16.51 18.66 -0.85
CA ASP A 432 -16.52 18.61 0.62
C ASP A 432 -16.37 17.18 1.17
N ALA A 433 -16.31 17.07 2.51
CA ALA A 433 -16.16 15.80 3.21
C ALA A 433 -17.38 14.89 3.01
N SER A 434 -18.59 15.45 2.99
CA SER A 434 -19.85 14.72 2.79
C SER A 434 -19.88 14.04 1.42
N THR A 435 -19.51 14.78 0.37
CA THR A 435 -19.38 14.26 -1.01
C THR A 435 -18.29 13.19 -1.10
N LEU A 436 -17.16 13.36 -0.42
CA LEU A 436 -16.12 12.35 -0.36
C LEU A 436 -16.62 11.06 0.28
N PHE A 437 -17.27 11.14 1.45
CA PHE A 437 -17.81 9.97 2.15
C PHE A 437 -18.85 9.23 1.30
N SER A 438 -19.80 9.95 0.66
CA SER A 438 -20.76 9.31 -0.23
C SER A 438 -20.11 8.63 -1.44
N THR A 439 -19.10 9.27 -2.04
CA THR A 439 -18.35 8.69 -3.17
C THR A 439 -17.65 7.39 -2.76
N MET A 440 -16.97 7.38 -1.60
CA MET A 440 -16.32 6.18 -1.07
C MET A 440 -17.36 5.09 -0.72
N GLY A 441 -18.48 5.47 -0.14
CA GLY A 441 -19.57 4.54 0.20
C GLY A 441 -20.18 3.87 -1.05
N ILE A 442 -20.45 4.65 -2.09
CA ILE A 442 -20.97 4.12 -3.38
C ILE A 442 -19.92 3.22 -4.04
N ALA A 443 -18.66 3.61 -4.08
CA ALA A 443 -17.59 2.79 -4.62
C ALA A 443 -17.47 1.44 -3.88
N ALA A 444 -17.58 1.45 -2.54
CA ALA A 444 -17.54 0.25 -1.73
C ALA A 444 -18.79 -0.64 -1.93
N MET A 445 -19.98 -0.06 -2.16
CA MET A 445 -21.20 -0.80 -2.49
C MET A 445 -21.04 -1.52 -3.85
N ILE A 446 -20.52 -0.83 -4.87
CA ILE A 446 -20.20 -1.43 -6.17
C ILE A 446 -19.18 -2.54 -5.98
N CYS A 447 -18.15 -2.32 -5.15
CA CYS A 447 -17.13 -3.31 -4.84
C CYS A 447 -17.72 -4.56 -4.19
N ALA A 448 -18.62 -4.41 -3.21
CA ALA A 448 -19.32 -5.52 -2.55
C ALA A 448 -20.11 -6.35 -3.57
N PHE A 449 -20.88 -5.66 -4.44
CA PHE A 449 -21.59 -6.31 -5.54
C PHE A 449 -20.63 -7.11 -6.46
N MET A 450 -19.56 -6.45 -6.91
CA MET A 450 -18.59 -7.10 -7.81
C MET A 450 -17.92 -8.32 -7.14
N CYS A 451 -17.56 -8.23 -5.86
CA CYS A 451 -17.01 -9.36 -5.12
C CYS A 451 -18.02 -10.50 -4.99
N GLY A 452 -19.26 -10.21 -4.63
CA GLY A 452 -20.31 -11.20 -4.47
C GLY A 452 -20.62 -11.98 -5.75
N PHE A 453 -20.59 -11.33 -6.92
CA PHE A 453 -20.94 -11.97 -8.19
C PHE A 453 -19.74 -12.47 -9.00
N PHE A 454 -18.58 -11.79 -8.91
CA PHE A 454 -17.49 -12.04 -9.86
C PHE A 454 -16.20 -12.52 -9.21
N LEU A 455 -15.99 -12.33 -7.90
CA LEU A 455 -14.84 -12.89 -7.22
C LEU A 455 -15.02 -14.42 -7.12
N LYS A 456 -13.96 -15.15 -7.45
CA LYS A 456 -13.91 -16.59 -7.31
C LYS A 456 -13.04 -16.96 -6.11
N GLU A 457 -13.45 -18.00 -5.39
CA GLU A 457 -12.62 -18.59 -4.36
C GLU A 457 -11.31 -19.10 -5.01
N PRO A 458 -10.12 -18.72 -4.54
CA PRO A 458 -8.88 -19.26 -5.05
C PRO A 458 -8.82 -20.79 -4.79
N LYS A 459 -8.17 -21.51 -5.71
CA LYS A 459 -7.92 -22.93 -5.52
C LYS A 459 -7.08 -23.14 -4.26
N ASP A 460 -7.34 -24.20 -3.56
CA ASP A 460 -6.59 -24.65 -2.36
C ASP A 460 -6.45 -23.57 -1.28
N SER A 461 -7.42 -22.64 -1.19
CA SER A 461 -7.43 -21.50 -0.24
C SER A 461 -7.21 -21.91 1.21
N PHE A 462 -7.58 -23.12 1.60
CA PHE A 462 -7.53 -23.62 2.97
C PHE A 462 -6.62 -24.85 3.11
N ALA A 463 -5.78 -25.13 2.08
CA ALA A 463 -4.85 -26.24 2.10
C ALA A 463 -3.72 -26.04 3.12
N GLY A 464 -3.17 -27.15 3.64
CA GLY A 464 -2.04 -27.13 4.55
C GLY A 464 -0.69 -26.81 3.91
N ALA A 465 -0.62 -26.87 2.55
CA ALA A 465 0.55 -26.49 1.76
C ALA A 465 0.11 -26.01 0.37
N TYR A 466 0.96 -25.30 -0.34
CA TYR A 466 0.69 -24.91 -1.74
C TYR A 466 0.79 -26.13 -2.67
N GLU A 467 -0.02 -26.11 -3.74
CA GLU A 467 0.03 -27.15 -4.79
C GLU A 467 1.48 -27.26 -5.35
N GLY A 468 2.01 -28.47 -5.41
CA GLY A 468 3.38 -28.77 -5.84
C GLY A 468 4.44 -28.76 -4.73
N GLU A 469 4.20 -28.24 -3.52
CA GLU A 469 5.12 -28.38 -2.40
C GLU A 469 5.05 -29.76 -1.73
N LEU A 470 3.88 -30.39 -1.75
CA LEU A 470 3.67 -31.75 -1.23
C LEU A 470 4.41 -32.81 -2.04
N ALA A 471 4.66 -32.57 -3.33
CA ALA A 471 5.37 -33.49 -4.21
C ALA A 471 6.89 -33.42 -4.07
N GLU A 472 7.42 -32.36 -3.45
CA GLU A 472 8.86 -32.12 -3.29
C GLU A 472 9.39 -32.51 -1.89
N THR A 473 8.51 -32.91 -0.95
CA THR A 473 8.95 -33.42 0.36
C THR A 473 9.41 -34.87 0.16
N PRO A 474 10.72 -35.16 0.26
CA PRO A 474 11.16 -36.56 0.23
C PRO A 474 10.52 -37.22 1.44
N THR A 475 9.71 -38.22 1.19
CA THR A 475 9.30 -39.16 2.23
C THR A 475 10.60 -39.67 2.85
N LYS A 476 10.97 -39.25 4.05
CA LYS A 476 11.95 -39.93 4.86
C LYS A 476 11.43 -41.36 5.00
N ARG A 477 11.86 -42.24 4.12
CA ARG A 477 11.79 -43.66 4.36
C ARG A 477 12.58 -43.87 5.66
N SER A 478 11.86 -44.21 6.71
CA SER A 478 12.40 -44.80 7.89
C SER A 478 13.14 -46.06 7.48
N THR A 479 14.43 -45.98 7.26
CA THR A 479 15.33 -47.12 7.37
C THR A 479 15.51 -47.32 8.87
N ILE A 480 14.52 -47.97 9.48
CA ILE A 480 14.70 -48.62 10.78
C ILE A 480 15.42 -49.93 10.45
N PHE A 481 16.61 -50.03 10.98
CA PHE A 481 17.33 -51.23 11.45
C PHE A 481 16.84 -52.58 10.91
N THR A 482 17.68 -53.29 10.20
CA THR A 482 17.92 -54.69 10.39
C THR A 482 19.39 -54.84 10.77
N GLU A 483 19.64 -55.15 12.03
CA GLU A 483 20.85 -55.81 12.51
C GLU A 483 20.99 -57.13 11.77
N GLU A 484 22.19 -57.42 11.30
CA GLU A 484 22.93 -58.68 11.45
C GLU A 484 24.42 -58.40 11.41
#